data_febc9ff222aa5e82d2aa254ec6043eff
#
_entry.id   febc9ff222aa5e82d2aa254ec6043eff
#
_cell.length_a   1.000
_cell.length_b   1.000
_cell.length_c   1.000
_cell.angle_alpha   90.00
_cell.angle_beta   90.00
_cell.angle_gamma   90.00
#
_symmetry.space_group_name_H-M   'P 1'
#
loop_
_entity.id
_entity.type
_entity.pdbx_description
1 polymer ?
#
loop_
_entity_poly.entity_id
_entity_poly.type
_entity_poly.pdbx_seq_one_letter_code
_entity_poly.pdbx_strand_id
1 'polypeptide(L)'
;MIALINTFIFSLNHPYWYNPSIHNLGNTGILGNIHAAATPLFTKLIDKKAYSGVDIRKQIYDEIHGSVCDLCCGTGFSTKPGQTGVDTSKEMLRYSNLFNPGSNYIYGNAETYGKDREYDIVTCMFAFHEIPEEGHRRILNNAIRISTNKVIIVDISTDYKPSKMMLAGEPYTLEYISNIDKLMEDFSFEKKNLIKGHVDIWTYNKAN
;
A
#
# COMPACT_ATOMS: atom_id res chain seq x y z
N MET A 1 -1.98 6.59 -28.74
CA MET A 1 -3.06 7.61 -28.75
C MET A 1 -4.36 7.09 -28.16
N ILE A 2 -4.91 5.93 -28.57
CA ILE A 2 -6.15 5.35 -28.01
C ILE A 2 -6.00 4.97 -26.53
N ALA A 3 -4.87 4.41 -26.10
CA ALA A 3 -4.62 4.07 -24.71
C ALA A 3 -4.57 5.30 -23.78
N LEU A 4 -3.95 6.39 -24.23
CA LEU A 4 -3.90 7.66 -23.48
C LEU A 4 -5.28 8.31 -23.35
N ILE A 5 -6.13 8.21 -24.38
CA ILE A 5 -7.48 8.74 -24.36
C ILE A 5 -8.36 7.93 -23.40
N ASN A 6 -8.22 6.60 -23.39
CA ASN A 6 -8.96 5.74 -22.45
C ASN A 6 -8.53 5.97 -20.99
N THR A 7 -7.26 6.18 -20.72
CA THR A 7 -6.76 6.51 -19.38
C THR A 7 -7.29 7.85 -18.91
N PHE A 8 -7.32 8.86 -19.78
CA PHE A 8 -7.82 10.20 -19.46
C PHE A 8 -9.34 10.21 -19.21
N ILE A 9 -10.14 9.49 -20.01
CA ILE A 9 -11.58 9.37 -19.83
C ILE A 9 -11.91 8.56 -18.57
N PHE A 10 -11.11 7.52 -18.24
CA PHE A 10 -11.28 6.73 -17.04
C PHE A 10 -11.08 7.58 -15.76
N SER A 11 -10.06 8.44 -15.75
CA SER A 11 -9.73 9.34 -14.63
C SER A 11 -10.83 10.37 -14.32
N LEU A 12 -11.65 10.72 -15.29
CA LEU A 12 -12.73 11.71 -15.11
C LEU A 12 -13.99 11.15 -14.41
N ASN A 13 -14.20 9.83 -14.40
CA ASN A 13 -15.45 9.22 -13.95
C ASN A 13 -15.32 8.09 -12.92
N HIS A 14 -14.10 7.62 -12.63
CA HIS A 14 -13.90 6.50 -11.71
C HIS A 14 -12.76 6.80 -10.71
N PRO A 15 -12.88 6.34 -9.45
CA PRO A 15 -11.81 6.42 -8.49
C PRO A 15 -10.54 5.70 -9.00
N TYR A 16 -9.35 6.24 -8.67
CA TYR A 16 -8.07 5.72 -9.16
C TYR A 16 -7.82 4.24 -8.83
N TRP A 17 -8.37 3.72 -7.72
CA TRP A 17 -8.22 2.31 -7.33
C TRP A 17 -8.93 1.32 -8.26
N TYR A 18 -9.75 1.79 -9.18
CA TYR A 18 -10.31 0.98 -10.28
C TYR A 18 -9.49 1.06 -11.56
N ASN A 19 -8.32 1.72 -11.55
CA ASN A 19 -7.49 1.85 -12.74
C ASN A 19 -7.01 0.45 -13.20
N PRO A 20 -7.42 -0.01 -14.41
CA PRO A 20 -7.05 -1.33 -14.91
C PRO A 20 -5.58 -1.45 -15.31
N SER A 21 -4.84 -0.35 -15.36
CA SER A 21 -3.41 -0.35 -15.66
C SER A 21 -2.56 -0.81 -14.47
N ILE A 22 -3.08 -0.75 -13.24
CA ILE A 22 -2.35 -1.22 -12.04
C ILE A 22 -2.04 -2.71 -12.21
N HIS A 23 -0.76 -3.07 -12.11
CA HIS A 23 -0.20 -4.39 -12.38
C HIS A 23 -0.57 -4.99 -13.75
N ASN A 24 -1.03 -4.18 -14.71
CA ASN A 24 -1.61 -4.61 -16.00
C ASN A 24 -2.85 -5.53 -15.86
N LEU A 25 -3.35 -5.75 -14.67
CA LEU A 25 -4.49 -6.62 -14.36
C LEU A 25 -5.59 -5.87 -13.61
N GLY A 26 -5.25 -4.75 -12.97
CA GLY A 26 -6.12 -4.07 -12.03
C GLY A 26 -6.41 -4.91 -10.77
N ASN A 27 -7.23 -4.35 -9.89
CA ASN A 27 -7.57 -4.94 -8.59
C ASN A 27 -9.02 -5.43 -8.50
N THR A 28 -9.76 -5.42 -9.60
CA THR A 28 -11.21 -5.76 -9.62
C THR A 28 -11.57 -6.70 -10.77
N GLY A 29 -12.69 -7.40 -10.64
CA GLY A 29 -13.23 -8.30 -11.65
C GLY A 29 -12.43 -9.58 -11.85
N ILE A 30 -12.52 -10.16 -13.04
CA ILE A 30 -11.85 -11.45 -13.35
C ILE A 30 -10.32 -11.29 -13.27
N LEU A 31 -9.78 -10.22 -13.85
CA LEU A 31 -8.34 -9.96 -13.83
C LEU A 31 -7.83 -9.66 -12.42
N GLY A 32 -8.61 -8.94 -11.60
CA GLY A 32 -8.31 -8.72 -10.18
C GLY A 32 -8.28 -10.03 -9.38
N ASN A 33 -9.15 -11.00 -9.67
CA ASN A 33 -9.07 -12.33 -9.07
C ASN A 33 -7.79 -13.08 -9.46
N ILE A 34 -7.38 -12.99 -10.74
CA ILE A 34 -6.12 -13.61 -11.21
C ILE A 34 -4.93 -12.97 -10.52
N HIS A 35 -4.91 -11.62 -10.45
CA HIS A 35 -3.89 -10.87 -9.74
C HIS A 35 -3.80 -11.31 -8.28
N ALA A 36 -4.91 -11.27 -7.54
CA ALA A 36 -4.96 -11.67 -6.14
C ALA A 36 -4.49 -13.11 -5.90
N ALA A 37 -4.90 -14.06 -6.77
CA ALA A 37 -4.47 -15.45 -6.68
C ALA A 37 -2.95 -15.64 -6.91
N ALA A 38 -2.35 -14.80 -7.74
CA ALA A 38 -0.92 -14.86 -8.08
C ALA A 38 -0.01 -14.13 -7.07
N THR A 39 -0.56 -13.24 -6.23
CA THR A 39 0.20 -12.42 -5.26
C THR A 39 1.20 -13.22 -4.42
N PRO A 40 0.88 -14.42 -3.85
CA PRO A 40 1.85 -15.15 -3.03
C PRO A 40 3.14 -15.52 -3.77
N LEU A 41 3.00 -15.85 -5.05
CA LEU A 41 4.14 -16.20 -5.90
C LEU A 41 5.02 -14.97 -6.18
N PHE A 42 4.38 -13.86 -6.57
CA PHE A 42 5.10 -12.61 -6.87
C PHE A 42 5.77 -12.03 -5.62
N THR A 43 5.08 -11.99 -4.48
CA THR A 43 5.66 -11.52 -3.21
C THR A 43 6.91 -12.32 -2.85
N LYS A 44 6.86 -13.65 -2.86
CA LYS A 44 8.03 -14.49 -2.56
C LYS A 44 9.18 -14.30 -3.55
N LEU A 45 8.89 -14.07 -4.84
CA LEU A 45 9.92 -13.82 -5.84
C LEU A 45 10.59 -12.46 -5.62
N ILE A 46 9.83 -11.42 -5.26
CA ILE A 46 10.33 -10.09 -4.94
C ILE A 46 11.20 -10.17 -3.69
N ASP A 47 10.70 -10.75 -2.60
CA ASP A 47 11.45 -10.91 -1.35
C ASP A 47 12.78 -11.62 -1.59
N LYS A 48 12.77 -12.71 -2.38
CA LYS A 48 13.99 -13.45 -2.71
C LYS A 48 14.98 -12.66 -3.57
N LYS A 49 14.50 -11.93 -4.59
CA LYS A 49 15.37 -11.28 -5.58
C LYS A 49 15.79 -9.88 -5.16
N ALA A 50 14.89 -9.09 -4.60
CA ALA A 50 15.12 -7.70 -4.27
C ALA A 50 15.53 -7.50 -2.80
N TYR A 51 15.04 -8.37 -1.89
CA TYR A 51 15.20 -8.20 -0.44
C TYR A 51 16.07 -9.30 0.19
N SER A 52 16.84 -10.03 -0.62
CA SER A 52 17.75 -11.10 -0.14
C SER A 52 17.04 -12.17 0.71
N GLY A 53 15.78 -12.41 0.45
CA GLY A 53 14.96 -13.37 1.19
C GLY A 53 14.35 -12.84 2.49
N VAL A 54 14.49 -11.55 2.77
CA VAL A 54 13.89 -10.91 3.95
C VAL A 54 12.42 -10.62 3.67
N ASP A 55 11.55 -11.11 4.54
CA ASP A 55 10.14 -10.72 4.59
C ASP A 55 10.00 -9.40 5.37
N ILE A 56 10.06 -8.28 4.63
CA ILE A 56 9.98 -6.94 5.19
C ILE A 56 8.68 -6.72 5.97
N ARG A 57 7.56 -7.24 5.46
CA ARG A 57 6.24 -7.08 6.08
C ARG A 57 6.22 -7.76 7.45
N LYS A 58 6.71 -9.00 7.50
CA LYS A 58 6.84 -9.74 8.75
C LYS A 58 7.77 -9.05 9.74
N GLN A 59 8.92 -8.56 9.30
CA GLN A 59 9.84 -7.82 10.15
C GLN A 59 9.17 -6.61 10.80
N ILE A 60 8.40 -5.83 10.03
CA ILE A 60 7.69 -4.65 10.55
C ILE A 60 6.63 -5.05 11.57
N TYR A 61 5.74 -6.00 11.26
CA TYR A 61 4.65 -6.32 12.17
C TYR A 61 5.10 -7.12 13.41
N ASP A 62 6.26 -7.76 13.39
CA ASP A 62 6.85 -8.37 14.59
C ASP A 62 7.33 -7.31 15.61
N GLU A 63 7.72 -6.12 15.14
CA GLU A 63 8.21 -5.02 15.97
C GLU A 63 7.10 -4.12 16.54
N ILE A 64 5.87 -4.18 16.01
CA ILE A 64 4.78 -3.32 16.44
C ILE A 64 3.82 -4.02 17.40
N HIS A 65 3.33 -3.29 18.42
CA HIS A 65 2.45 -3.79 19.46
C HIS A 65 1.23 -2.89 19.65
N GLY A 66 0.11 -3.47 20.07
CA GLY A 66 -1.16 -2.78 20.22
C GLY A 66 -2.15 -3.13 19.11
N SER A 67 -3.23 -2.36 19.01
CA SER A 67 -4.21 -2.49 17.93
C SER A 67 -3.68 -1.88 16.64
N VAL A 68 -3.74 -2.63 15.54
CA VAL A 68 -3.18 -2.21 14.24
C VAL A 68 -4.25 -2.20 13.17
N CYS A 69 -4.28 -1.12 12.38
CA CYS A 69 -5.03 -1.04 11.12
C CYS A 69 -4.05 -0.96 9.95
N ASP A 70 -4.15 -1.93 9.04
CA ASP A 70 -3.36 -1.98 7.81
C ASP A 70 -4.20 -1.48 6.64
N LEU A 71 -3.91 -0.28 6.17
CA LEU A 71 -4.60 0.37 5.06
C LEU A 71 -4.01 -0.12 3.73
N CYS A 72 -4.86 -0.33 2.73
CA CYS A 72 -4.50 -0.90 1.43
C CYS A 72 -3.87 -2.30 1.57
N CYS A 73 -4.47 -3.14 2.39
CA CYS A 73 -3.89 -4.42 2.81
C CYS A 73 -3.80 -5.49 1.70
N GLY A 74 -4.45 -5.27 0.56
CA GLY A 74 -4.47 -6.21 -0.56
C GLY A 74 -4.87 -7.63 -0.13
N THR A 75 -4.02 -8.60 -0.43
CA THR A 75 -4.21 -10.00 -0.05
C THR A 75 -3.76 -10.34 1.39
N GLY A 76 -3.53 -9.33 2.24
CA GLY A 76 -3.31 -9.48 3.67
C GLY A 76 -1.89 -9.84 4.12
N PHE A 77 -0.90 -9.85 3.21
CA PHE A 77 0.49 -10.17 3.60
C PHE A 77 1.15 -9.14 4.51
N SER A 78 0.70 -7.88 4.46
CA SER A 78 1.14 -6.79 5.34
C SER A 78 0.33 -6.70 6.63
N THR A 79 -0.82 -7.38 6.70
CA THR A 79 -1.67 -7.34 7.90
C THR A 79 -1.13 -8.24 8.99
N LYS A 80 -0.78 -7.67 10.13
CA LYS A 80 -0.35 -8.44 11.31
C LYS A 80 -1.47 -9.42 11.72
N PRO A 81 -1.16 -10.71 11.98
CA PRO A 81 -2.17 -11.69 12.38
C PRO A 81 -3.02 -11.22 13.57
N GLY A 82 -4.34 -11.40 13.48
CA GLY A 82 -5.31 -10.98 14.48
C GLY A 82 -5.69 -9.49 14.43
N GLN A 83 -5.16 -8.72 13.49
CA GLN A 83 -5.41 -7.29 13.36
C GLN A 83 -6.39 -6.97 12.21
N THR A 84 -6.60 -5.70 11.93
CA THR A 84 -7.55 -5.24 10.90
C THR A 84 -6.81 -4.86 9.63
N GLY A 85 -7.25 -5.41 8.49
CA GLY A 85 -6.82 -5.00 7.15
C GLY A 85 -7.99 -4.35 6.38
N VAL A 86 -7.72 -3.26 5.67
CA VAL A 86 -8.72 -2.50 4.91
C VAL A 86 -8.27 -2.37 3.46
N ASP A 87 -9.16 -2.71 2.52
CA ASP A 87 -8.91 -2.56 1.09
C ASP A 87 -10.18 -2.23 0.31
N THR A 88 -10.03 -1.59 -0.85
CA THR A 88 -11.12 -1.27 -1.78
C THR A 88 -11.40 -2.39 -2.78
N SER A 89 -10.61 -3.46 -2.82
CA SER A 89 -10.80 -4.60 -3.70
C SER A 89 -11.43 -5.78 -2.95
N LYS A 90 -12.65 -6.15 -3.34
CA LYS A 90 -13.32 -7.36 -2.81
C LYS A 90 -12.60 -8.64 -3.22
N GLU A 91 -11.96 -8.62 -4.37
CA GLU A 91 -11.16 -9.72 -4.90
C GLU A 91 -9.95 -9.95 -4.02
N MET A 92 -9.19 -8.90 -3.71
CA MET A 92 -8.05 -8.98 -2.79
C MET A 92 -8.46 -9.48 -1.41
N LEU A 93 -9.53 -8.92 -0.84
CA LEU A 93 -10.03 -9.32 0.49
C LEU A 93 -10.55 -10.77 0.56
N ARG A 94 -11.04 -11.32 -0.55
CA ARG A 94 -11.40 -12.76 -0.61
C ARG A 94 -10.15 -13.63 -0.43
N TYR A 95 -9.07 -13.27 -1.08
CA TYR A 95 -7.81 -14.01 -1.00
C TYR A 95 -7.05 -13.73 0.30
N SER A 96 -7.22 -12.56 0.92
CA SER A 96 -6.62 -12.27 2.22
C SER A 96 -7.12 -13.24 3.30
N ASN A 97 -8.41 -13.54 3.31
CA ASN A 97 -8.98 -14.54 4.22
C ASN A 97 -8.45 -15.97 3.96
N LEU A 98 -8.10 -16.27 2.70
CA LEU A 98 -7.54 -17.57 2.32
C LEU A 98 -6.06 -17.70 2.69
N PHE A 99 -5.27 -16.64 2.43
CA PHE A 99 -3.81 -16.70 2.58
C PHE A 99 -3.32 -16.32 3.98
N ASN A 100 -4.05 -15.47 4.68
CA ASN A 100 -3.72 -15.01 6.03
C ASN A 100 -4.97 -15.02 6.92
N PRO A 101 -5.51 -16.20 7.23
CA PRO A 101 -6.73 -16.32 8.04
C PRO A 101 -6.50 -15.83 9.47
N GLY A 102 -7.59 -15.41 10.13
CA GLY A 102 -7.57 -15.00 11.55
C GLY A 102 -7.38 -13.50 11.77
N SER A 103 -7.29 -12.70 10.70
CA SER A 103 -7.37 -11.24 10.74
C SER A 103 -8.76 -10.75 10.33
N ASN A 104 -9.08 -9.51 10.65
CA ASN A 104 -10.35 -8.88 10.29
C ASN A 104 -10.19 -8.07 9.00
N TYR A 105 -10.71 -8.54 7.88
CA TYR A 105 -10.59 -7.88 6.59
C TYR A 105 -11.87 -7.15 6.22
N ILE A 106 -11.74 -5.84 5.98
CA ILE A 106 -12.86 -4.93 5.79
C ILE A 106 -12.78 -4.27 4.41
N TYR A 107 -13.89 -4.33 3.66
CA TYR A 107 -14.04 -3.52 2.47
C TYR A 107 -14.24 -2.06 2.86
N GLY A 108 -13.27 -1.21 2.52
CA GLY A 108 -13.28 0.19 2.88
C GLY A 108 -12.25 1.01 2.13
N ASN A 109 -12.43 2.33 2.12
CA ASN A 109 -11.52 3.27 1.49
C ASN A 109 -10.51 3.79 2.52
N ALA A 110 -9.21 3.58 2.28
CA ALA A 110 -8.12 4.04 3.12
C ALA A 110 -8.13 5.57 3.38
N GLU A 111 -8.76 6.34 2.51
CA GLU A 111 -8.87 7.80 2.66
C GLU A 111 -9.89 8.24 3.72
N THR A 112 -10.85 7.37 4.09
CA THR A 112 -12.00 7.74 4.95
C THR A 112 -12.36 6.73 6.02
N TYR A 113 -11.77 5.53 5.98
CA TYR A 113 -12.09 4.44 6.89
C TYR A 113 -11.75 4.79 8.35
N GLY A 114 -12.52 4.20 9.27
CA GLY A 114 -12.27 4.22 10.71
C GLY A 114 -12.77 5.47 11.43
N LYS A 115 -12.80 5.39 12.77
CA LYS A 115 -13.12 6.50 13.67
C LYS A 115 -11.85 7.19 14.14
N ASP A 116 -11.99 8.40 14.65
CA ASP A 116 -10.87 9.12 15.22
C ASP A 116 -10.23 8.34 16.37
N ARG A 117 -8.89 8.18 16.32
CA ARG A 117 -8.09 7.55 17.38
C ARG A 117 -8.53 6.10 17.71
N GLU A 118 -8.91 5.33 16.70
CA GLU A 118 -9.46 3.98 16.87
C GLU A 118 -8.37 2.91 17.04
N TYR A 119 -7.18 3.14 16.47
CA TYR A 119 -6.07 2.18 16.46
C TYR A 119 -4.82 2.77 17.11
N ASP A 120 -4.02 1.95 17.78
CA ASP A 120 -2.73 2.39 18.30
C ASP A 120 -1.76 2.71 17.16
N ILE A 121 -1.73 1.86 16.15
CA ILE A 121 -0.83 1.96 15.01
C ILE A 121 -1.62 1.81 13.71
N VAL A 122 -1.27 2.62 12.72
CA VAL A 122 -1.76 2.49 11.35
C VAL A 122 -0.58 2.19 10.44
N THR A 123 -0.73 1.16 9.60
CA THR A 123 0.27 0.81 8.58
C THR A 123 -0.29 0.96 7.18
N CYS A 124 0.57 1.24 6.20
CA CYS A 124 0.29 1.09 4.78
C CYS A 124 1.58 0.64 4.10
N MET A 125 1.58 -0.54 3.49
CA MET A 125 2.80 -1.15 2.98
C MET A 125 2.68 -1.50 1.50
N PHE A 126 3.62 -0.99 0.70
CA PHE A 126 3.73 -1.26 -0.74
C PHE A 126 2.47 -0.93 -1.54
N ALA A 127 1.88 0.24 -1.26
CA ALA A 127 0.68 0.72 -1.94
C ALA A 127 0.83 2.14 -2.52
N PHE A 128 1.65 3.00 -1.93
CA PHE A 128 1.75 4.39 -2.35
C PHE A 128 2.26 4.56 -3.78
N HIS A 129 3.20 3.71 -4.23
CA HIS A 129 3.68 3.76 -5.62
C HIS A 129 2.61 3.41 -6.68
N GLU A 130 1.47 2.84 -6.26
CA GLU A 130 0.31 2.53 -7.11
C GLU A 130 -0.78 3.61 -7.05
N ILE A 131 -0.60 4.66 -6.24
CA ILE A 131 -1.60 5.68 -5.90
C ILE A 131 -1.11 7.05 -6.40
N PRO A 132 -1.97 7.92 -6.97
CA PRO A 132 -1.59 9.28 -7.32
C PRO A 132 -1.39 10.16 -6.07
N GLU A 133 -0.60 11.24 -6.19
CA GLU A 133 -0.22 12.10 -5.06
C GLU A 133 -1.42 12.63 -4.25
N GLU A 134 -2.50 12.97 -4.91
CA GLU A 134 -3.72 13.42 -4.22
C GLU A 134 -4.31 12.35 -3.29
N GLY A 135 -4.20 11.07 -3.66
CA GLY A 135 -4.58 9.95 -2.82
C GLY A 135 -3.65 9.78 -1.62
N HIS A 136 -2.34 9.96 -1.81
CA HIS A 136 -1.37 9.92 -0.71
C HIS A 136 -1.74 10.90 0.41
N ARG A 137 -2.02 12.18 0.08
CA ARG A 137 -2.40 13.20 1.07
C ARG A 137 -3.65 12.82 1.84
N ARG A 138 -4.68 12.28 1.15
CA ARG A 138 -5.92 11.85 1.81
C ARG A 138 -5.70 10.65 2.73
N ILE A 139 -4.90 9.67 2.30
CA ILE A 139 -4.56 8.48 3.11
C ILE A 139 -3.74 8.89 4.34
N LEU A 140 -2.72 9.76 4.20
CA LEU A 140 -1.91 10.22 5.33
C LEU A 140 -2.76 10.97 6.37
N ASN A 141 -3.63 11.89 5.93
CA ASN A 141 -4.56 12.59 6.81
C ASN A 141 -5.45 11.62 7.58
N ASN A 142 -6.01 10.62 6.87
CA ASN A 142 -6.86 9.62 7.50
C ASN A 142 -6.06 8.71 8.45
N ALA A 143 -4.89 8.25 8.06
CA ALA A 143 -4.04 7.39 8.89
C ALA A 143 -3.66 8.09 10.20
N ILE A 144 -3.27 9.38 10.14
CA ILE A 144 -3.00 10.20 11.32
C ILE A 144 -4.27 10.39 12.17
N ARG A 145 -5.43 10.63 11.54
CA ARG A 145 -6.70 10.80 12.24
C ARG A 145 -7.09 9.57 13.07
N ILE A 146 -7.02 8.38 12.46
CA ILE A 146 -7.47 7.14 13.10
C ILE A 146 -6.43 6.52 14.04
N SER A 147 -5.14 6.94 13.98
CA SER A 147 -4.10 6.46 14.90
C SER A 147 -4.15 7.19 16.25
N THR A 148 -3.74 6.52 17.33
CA THR A 148 -3.49 7.15 18.64
C THR A 148 -2.01 7.41 18.89
N ASN A 149 -1.13 6.60 18.31
CA ASN A 149 0.29 6.58 18.64
C ASN A 149 1.19 6.76 17.41
N LYS A 150 1.03 5.92 16.40
CA LYS A 150 2.01 5.85 15.31
C LYS A 150 1.36 5.57 13.95
N VAL A 151 1.95 6.15 12.88
CA VAL A 151 1.68 5.76 11.50
C VAL A 151 2.99 5.29 10.85
N ILE A 152 2.93 4.18 10.13
CA ILE A 152 4.08 3.58 9.44
C ILE A 152 3.72 3.39 7.97
N ILE A 153 4.48 4.00 7.09
CA ILE A 153 4.39 3.80 5.64
C ILE A 153 5.66 3.07 5.20
N VAL A 154 5.51 1.99 4.47
CA VAL A 154 6.64 1.22 3.90
C VAL A 154 6.42 1.09 2.42
N ASP A 155 7.38 1.50 1.61
CA ASP A 155 7.26 1.40 0.16
C ASP A 155 8.62 1.36 -0.54
N ILE A 156 8.61 1.26 -1.87
CA ILE A 156 9.82 1.33 -2.66
C ILE A 156 10.58 2.63 -2.40
N SER A 157 11.91 2.52 -2.34
CA SER A 157 12.79 3.66 -2.08
C SER A 157 12.72 4.69 -3.22
N THR A 158 12.89 5.97 -2.89
CA THR A 158 13.06 7.03 -3.90
C THR A 158 14.34 6.87 -4.72
N ASP A 159 15.33 6.09 -4.24
CA ASP A 159 16.52 5.70 -5.00
C ASP A 159 16.28 4.49 -5.93
N TYR A 160 15.08 3.89 -5.89
CA TYR A 160 14.75 2.72 -6.70
C TYR A 160 14.72 3.09 -8.19
N LYS A 161 15.26 2.20 -9.01
CA LYS A 161 15.28 2.36 -10.48
C LYS A 161 14.30 1.40 -11.12
N PRO A 162 13.05 1.84 -11.38
CA PRO A 162 12.02 0.95 -11.91
C PRO A 162 12.37 0.48 -13.32
N SER A 163 12.09 -0.80 -13.59
CA SER A 163 12.21 -1.37 -14.92
C SER A 163 11.10 -0.86 -15.85
N LYS A 164 11.32 -0.97 -17.18
CA LYS A 164 10.27 -0.64 -18.15
C LYS A 164 9.00 -1.47 -17.96
N MET A 165 9.15 -2.72 -17.51
CA MET A 165 8.01 -3.60 -17.23
C MET A 165 7.22 -3.12 -16.01
N MET A 166 7.90 -2.69 -14.96
CA MET A 166 7.24 -2.10 -13.79
C MET A 166 6.49 -0.82 -14.17
N LEU A 167 7.14 0.11 -14.88
CA LEU A 167 6.49 1.36 -15.31
C LEU A 167 5.28 1.14 -16.24
N ALA A 168 5.22 0.02 -16.94
CA ALA A 168 4.04 -0.32 -17.75
C ALA A 168 2.86 -0.77 -16.90
N GLY A 169 3.10 -1.34 -15.72
CA GLY A 169 2.08 -1.83 -14.80
C GLY A 169 1.81 -0.94 -13.59
N GLU A 170 2.65 0.09 -13.38
CA GLU A 170 2.57 0.98 -12.22
C GLU A 170 2.56 2.44 -12.68
N PRO A 171 1.40 2.97 -13.08
CA PRO A 171 1.30 4.26 -13.78
C PRO A 171 1.72 5.46 -12.92
N TYR A 172 1.71 5.36 -11.60
CA TYR A 172 2.02 6.45 -10.66
C TYR A 172 3.43 6.39 -10.08
N THR A 173 4.23 5.35 -10.40
CA THR A 173 5.55 5.13 -9.80
C THR A 173 6.52 6.29 -9.96
N LEU A 174 6.56 6.94 -11.14
CA LEU A 174 7.49 8.06 -11.36
C LEU A 174 7.07 9.32 -10.59
N GLU A 175 5.77 9.59 -10.50
CA GLU A 175 5.23 10.67 -9.67
C GLU A 175 5.54 10.42 -8.19
N TYR A 176 5.29 9.21 -7.71
CA TYR A 176 5.63 8.77 -6.36
C TYR A 176 7.10 9.00 -6.03
N ILE A 177 8.04 8.45 -6.84
CA ILE A 177 9.50 8.59 -6.61
C ILE A 177 9.92 10.06 -6.54
N SER A 178 9.30 10.93 -7.37
CA SER A 178 9.67 12.35 -7.44
C SER A 178 9.18 13.16 -6.25
N ASN A 179 8.05 12.79 -5.63
CA ASN A 179 7.32 13.67 -4.73
C ASN A 179 7.20 13.15 -3.30
N ILE A 180 7.34 11.82 -3.08
CA ILE A 180 7.00 11.21 -1.81
C ILE A 180 7.82 11.73 -0.62
N ASP A 181 9.11 11.94 -0.77
CA ASP A 181 9.97 12.40 0.32
C ASP A 181 9.55 13.78 0.81
N LYS A 182 9.27 14.71 -0.12
CA LYS A 182 8.77 16.03 0.24
C LYS A 182 7.40 15.96 0.92
N LEU A 183 6.51 15.11 0.40
CA LEU A 183 5.19 14.91 0.99
C LEU A 183 5.31 14.38 2.42
N MET A 184 6.15 13.40 2.66
CA MET A 184 6.37 12.83 3.99
C MET A 184 6.98 13.84 4.97
N GLU A 185 7.90 14.70 4.49
CA GLU A 185 8.46 15.81 5.27
C GLU A 185 7.36 16.83 5.65
N ASP A 186 6.49 17.21 4.70
CA ASP A 186 5.35 18.11 4.95
C ASP A 186 4.42 17.57 6.06
N PHE A 187 4.31 16.25 6.21
CA PHE A 187 3.54 15.58 7.24
C PHE A 187 4.36 15.21 8.49
N SER A 188 5.62 15.62 8.58
CA SER A 188 6.53 15.34 9.70
C SER A 188 6.81 13.85 9.93
N PHE A 189 6.88 13.06 8.87
CA PHE A 189 7.35 11.69 8.95
C PHE A 189 8.89 11.64 8.93
N GLU A 190 9.45 10.75 9.74
CA GLU A 190 10.87 10.44 9.76
C GLU A 190 11.16 9.28 8.78
N LYS A 191 12.12 9.47 7.88
CA LYS A 191 12.54 8.46 6.90
C LYS A 191 13.69 7.61 7.41
N LYS A 192 13.62 6.29 7.16
CA LYS A 192 14.74 5.36 7.31
C LYS A 192 14.79 4.43 6.11
N ASN A 193 15.98 4.16 5.61
CA ASN A 193 16.18 3.16 4.56
C ASN A 193 16.23 1.76 5.19
N LEU A 194 15.33 0.88 4.79
CA LEU A 194 15.29 -0.52 5.24
C LEU A 194 16.17 -1.42 4.39
N ILE A 195 16.06 -1.28 3.06
CA ILE A 195 16.90 -1.97 2.10
C ILE A 195 17.41 -0.94 1.11
N LYS A 196 18.69 -0.66 1.16
CA LYS A 196 19.34 0.40 0.37
C LYS A 196 18.96 0.32 -1.10
N GLY A 197 18.37 1.40 -1.62
CA GLY A 197 17.94 1.53 -3.00
C GLY A 197 16.71 0.70 -3.38
N HIS A 198 16.05 0.05 -2.42
CA HIS A 198 14.88 -0.78 -2.68
C HIS A 198 13.68 -0.44 -1.82
N VAL A 199 13.84 -0.30 -0.49
CA VAL A 199 12.71 -0.10 0.43
C VAL A 199 13.03 0.96 1.47
N ASP A 200 12.15 1.93 1.60
CA ASP A 200 12.15 2.93 2.66
C ASP A 200 10.95 2.74 3.60
N ILE A 201 11.13 3.19 4.83
CA ILE A 201 10.08 3.31 5.83
C ILE A 201 10.00 4.76 6.28
N TRP A 202 8.79 5.26 6.37
CA TRP A 202 8.47 6.56 6.96
C TRP A 202 7.60 6.37 8.19
N THR A 203 7.98 6.99 9.28
CA THR A 203 7.30 6.84 10.57
C THR A 203 6.87 8.20 11.09
N TYR A 204 5.59 8.32 11.42
CA TYR A 204 5.02 9.45 12.15
C TYR A 204 4.71 9.01 13.57
N ASN A 205 5.27 9.69 14.58
CA ASN A 205 4.95 9.48 15.97
C ASN A 205 4.02 10.62 16.43
N LYS A 206 2.83 10.26 16.89
CA LYS A 206 1.86 11.23 17.38
C LYS A 206 2.30 11.74 18.75
N ALA A 207 2.44 13.04 18.90
CA ALA A 207 2.70 13.62 20.22
C ALA A 207 1.55 13.32 21.18
N ASN A 208 1.89 12.90 22.39
CA ASN A 208 0.93 12.62 23.47
C ASN A 208 0.22 13.89 23.94
#